data_565be2ed66adf2e0fa241773dcb6d058
#
_entry.id   565be2ed66adf2e0fa241773dcb6d058
#
_cell.length_a   1.000
_cell.length_b   1.000
_cell.length_c   1.000
_cell.angle_alpha   90.00
_cell.angle_beta   90.00
_cell.angle_gamma   90.00
#
_symmetry.space_group_name_H-M   'P 1'
#
loop_
_entity.id
_entity.type
_entity.pdbx_description
1 polymer ?
#
loop_
_entity_poly.entity_id
_entity_poly.type
_entity_poly.pdbx_seq_one_letter_code
_entity_poly.pdbx_strand_id
1 'polypeptide(L)'
;MTLRFHDDGTFRVLQMADIQDGPEVNRDTIRMIEAAINEAKPDLVVFTGDQIRGYDPAYIDTFLRRRGENPGARVRLVTEIEAKLHGIHRRIAARRDPDLPPQDDVVTMDDLMNDTRQKVRDTFSAFLGPVINAGVPFAATYGNHDFQCGILPDEQDDIYREFPGCLNPEADAAGGSPLAIEPGTFALPVLSSDGSEHVAMGVMLVNSGDYAGKPEENDAQYPRYVAHSRGLDLADSDGYGTPSAEAIAWLGDVQRTLAERNGDGEPVPSITFQHIPPQEFYDCLTCLLY
;
A
#
# COMPACT_ATOMS: atom_id res chain seq x y z
N MET A 1 6.39 6.01 -17.96
CA MET A 1 7.60 5.18 -18.22
C MET A 1 7.12 3.90 -18.88
N THR A 2 7.80 3.37 -19.91
CA THR A 2 7.35 2.18 -20.67
C THR A 2 8.17 0.97 -20.21
N LEU A 3 7.51 -0.08 -19.77
CA LEU A 3 8.16 -1.35 -19.43
C LEU A 3 8.36 -2.16 -20.72
N ARG A 4 9.52 -2.77 -20.86
CA ARG A 4 9.89 -3.54 -22.06
C ARG A 4 10.94 -4.60 -21.74
N PHE A 5 10.84 -5.76 -22.40
CA PHE A 5 11.89 -6.77 -22.37
C PHE A 5 13.19 -6.25 -22.98
N HIS A 6 14.31 -6.69 -22.45
CA HIS A 6 15.63 -6.49 -23.04
C HIS A 6 15.78 -7.30 -24.33
N ASP A 7 16.77 -6.95 -25.15
CA ASP A 7 17.07 -7.66 -26.40
C ASP A 7 17.40 -9.14 -26.21
N ASP A 8 17.89 -9.52 -25.02
CA ASP A 8 18.14 -10.91 -24.64
C ASP A 8 16.89 -11.67 -24.15
N GLY A 9 15.72 -11.03 -24.19
CA GLY A 9 14.45 -11.60 -23.76
C GLY A 9 14.25 -11.63 -22.24
N THR A 10 15.07 -10.93 -21.47
CA THR A 10 14.91 -10.85 -20.01
C THR A 10 14.11 -9.61 -19.58
N PHE A 11 13.36 -9.75 -18.49
CA PHE A 11 12.73 -8.65 -17.74
C PHE A 11 12.75 -9.05 -16.26
N ARG A 12 13.37 -8.23 -15.42
CA ARG A 12 13.58 -8.54 -14.01
C ARG A 12 12.64 -7.78 -13.12
N VAL A 13 11.85 -8.50 -12.34
CA VAL A 13 10.98 -7.93 -11.32
C VAL A 13 11.55 -8.25 -9.94
N LEU A 14 11.77 -7.24 -9.13
CA LEU A 14 12.11 -7.40 -7.73
C LEU A 14 10.84 -7.20 -6.89
N GLN A 15 10.35 -8.28 -6.27
CA GLN A 15 9.24 -8.23 -5.34
C GLN A 15 9.75 -7.92 -3.93
N MET A 16 9.06 -7.01 -3.25
CA MET A 16 9.28 -6.70 -1.85
C MET A 16 7.94 -6.68 -1.12
N ALA A 17 7.88 -7.29 0.07
CA ALA A 17 6.71 -7.30 0.95
C ALA A 17 7.14 -7.06 2.39
N ASP A 18 6.19 -6.76 3.25
CA ASP A 18 6.39 -6.79 4.71
C ASP A 18 7.56 -5.91 5.18
N ILE A 19 7.69 -4.72 4.63
CA ILE A 19 8.64 -3.73 5.15
C ILE A 19 8.27 -3.40 6.59
N GLN A 20 6.98 -3.22 6.86
CA GLN A 20 6.36 -3.06 8.17
C GLN A 20 7.11 -2.09 9.09
N ASP A 21 7.58 -0.99 8.55
CA ASP A 21 8.16 0.08 9.34
C ASP A 21 7.12 1.15 9.68
N GLY A 22 7.30 1.80 10.84
CA GLY A 22 6.50 2.95 11.25
C GLY A 22 7.03 4.26 10.65
N PRO A 23 6.63 5.42 11.20
CA PRO A 23 7.08 6.73 10.69
C PRO A 23 8.61 6.92 10.70
N GLU A 24 9.30 6.19 11.56
CA GLU A 24 10.76 6.12 11.59
C GLU A 24 11.22 4.81 10.96
N VAL A 25 11.52 4.84 9.66
CA VAL A 25 11.99 3.65 8.93
C VAL A 25 13.38 3.24 9.40
N ASN A 26 13.57 1.94 9.66
CA ASN A 26 14.84 1.40 10.12
C ASN A 26 15.92 1.56 9.04
N ARG A 27 17.10 2.00 9.45
CA ARG A 27 18.23 2.15 8.53
C ARG A 27 18.69 0.84 7.91
N ASP A 28 18.49 -0.29 8.59
CA ASP A 28 18.84 -1.59 8.04
C ASP A 28 17.84 -2.04 6.98
N THR A 29 16.56 -1.67 7.11
CA THR A 29 15.56 -1.83 6.04
C THR A 29 16.00 -1.09 4.77
N ILE A 30 16.37 0.19 4.89
CA ILE A 30 16.83 0.99 3.76
C ILE A 30 18.08 0.37 3.10
N ARG A 31 19.05 -0.08 3.88
CA ARG A 31 20.27 -0.75 3.38
C ARG A 31 19.97 -2.07 2.69
N MET A 32 19.01 -2.84 3.23
CA MET A 32 18.58 -4.09 2.62
C MET A 32 17.94 -3.85 1.25
N ILE A 33 17.05 -2.86 1.14
CA ILE A 33 16.43 -2.47 -0.13
C ILE A 33 17.50 -2.03 -1.15
N GLU A 34 18.44 -1.19 -0.73
CA GLU A 34 19.55 -0.73 -1.57
C GLU A 34 20.40 -1.92 -2.07
N ALA A 35 20.76 -2.84 -1.17
CA ALA A 35 21.53 -4.03 -1.52
C ALA A 35 20.77 -4.94 -2.49
N ALA A 36 19.48 -5.17 -2.27
CA ALA A 36 18.63 -5.98 -3.14
C ALA A 36 18.53 -5.39 -4.54
N ILE A 37 18.34 -4.07 -4.69
CA ILE A 37 18.31 -3.39 -5.98
C ILE A 37 19.66 -3.51 -6.70
N ASN A 38 20.76 -3.28 -6.00
CA ASN A 38 22.09 -3.35 -6.57
C ASN A 38 22.46 -4.76 -7.07
N GLU A 39 22.01 -5.79 -6.36
CA GLU A 39 22.25 -7.20 -6.74
C GLU A 39 21.32 -7.65 -7.87
N ALA A 40 20.02 -7.42 -7.74
CA ALA A 40 19.01 -7.87 -8.69
C ALA A 40 19.03 -7.06 -10.00
N LYS A 41 19.37 -5.77 -9.94
CA LYS A 41 19.29 -4.83 -11.07
C LYS A 41 17.94 -4.94 -11.78
N PRO A 42 16.84 -4.69 -11.05
CA PRO A 42 15.50 -4.92 -11.58
C PRO A 42 15.10 -3.86 -12.61
N ASP A 43 14.22 -4.25 -13.51
CA ASP A 43 13.52 -3.37 -14.45
C ASP A 43 12.24 -2.79 -13.83
N LEU A 44 11.73 -3.47 -12.80
CA LEU A 44 10.55 -3.07 -12.03
C LEU A 44 10.68 -3.55 -10.58
N VAL A 45 10.34 -2.70 -9.63
CA VAL A 45 10.11 -3.09 -8.23
C VAL A 45 8.61 -3.19 -7.99
N VAL A 46 8.14 -4.30 -7.41
CA VAL A 46 6.75 -4.50 -7.02
C VAL A 46 6.66 -4.63 -5.50
N PHE A 47 5.98 -3.70 -4.85
CA PHE A 47 5.65 -3.77 -3.43
C PHE A 47 4.31 -4.48 -3.28
N THR A 48 4.31 -5.61 -2.57
CA THR A 48 3.14 -6.48 -2.51
C THR A 48 2.37 -6.43 -1.19
N GLY A 49 2.46 -5.35 -0.46
CA GLY A 49 1.67 -5.13 0.75
C GLY A 49 2.48 -5.15 2.04
N ASP A 50 1.84 -4.67 3.10
CA ASP A 50 2.41 -4.51 4.43
C ASP A 50 3.69 -3.65 4.44
N GLN A 51 3.70 -2.57 3.68
CA GLN A 51 4.80 -1.61 3.67
C GLN A 51 4.79 -0.75 4.92
N ILE A 52 3.60 -0.49 5.47
CA ILE A 52 3.43 0.30 6.68
C ILE A 52 3.14 -0.63 7.86
N ARG A 53 3.80 -0.39 8.99
CA ARG A 53 3.37 -0.95 10.27
C ARG A 53 2.15 -0.19 10.77
N GLY A 54 1.00 -0.38 10.12
CA GLY A 54 -0.21 0.39 10.38
C GLY A 54 -0.74 0.29 11.81
N TYR A 55 -0.40 -0.79 12.50
CA TYR A 55 -0.67 -0.97 13.95
C TYR A 55 0.30 -0.21 14.85
N ASP A 56 1.20 0.62 14.32
CA ASP A 56 2.06 1.47 15.14
C ASP A 56 1.20 2.46 15.96
N PRO A 57 1.49 2.65 17.25
CA PRO A 57 0.77 3.60 18.09
C PRO A 57 0.65 5.01 17.50
N ALA A 58 1.56 5.40 16.62
CA ALA A 58 1.54 6.69 15.95
C ALA A 58 0.30 6.90 15.04
N TYR A 59 -0.39 5.84 14.63
CA TYR A 59 -1.55 5.88 13.73
C TYR A 59 -2.88 5.54 14.41
N ILE A 60 -2.86 4.89 15.58
CA ILE A 60 -4.05 4.30 16.19
C ILE A 60 -5.19 5.29 16.38
N ASP A 61 -4.87 6.51 16.87
CA ASP A 61 -5.92 7.51 17.18
C ASP A 61 -6.66 7.95 15.91
N THR A 62 -5.95 8.18 14.82
CA THR A 62 -6.52 8.53 13.52
C THR A 62 -7.39 7.40 12.98
N PHE A 63 -6.88 6.17 13.00
CA PHE A 63 -7.57 5.01 12.48
C PHE A 63 -8.90 4.77 13.21
N LEU A 64 -8.87 4.69 14.54
CA LEU A 64 -10.07 4.41 15.34
C LEU A 64 -11.08 5.54 15.25
N ARG A 65 -10.66 6.80 15.26
CA ARG A 65 -11.56 7.95 15.10
C ARG A 65 -12.22 7.97 13.73
N ARG A 66 -11.49 7.68 12.67
CA ARG A 66 -12.03 7.60 11.32
C ARG A 66 -13.11 6.53 11.20
N ARG A 67 -12.96 5.44 11.92
CA ARG A 67 -13.95 4.35 12.00
C ARG A 67 -15.12 4.65 12.95
N GLY A 68 -15.09 5.76 13.67
CA GLY A 68 -16.06 6.07 14.70
C GLY A 68 -15.89 5.26 16.00
N GLU A 69 -14.76 4.56 16.14
CA GLU A 69 -14.45 3.76 17.30
C GLU A 69 -13.78 4.59 18.41
N ASN A 70 -13.96 4.17 19.65
CA ASN A 70 -13.34 4.84 20.78
C ASN A 70 -11.89 4.36 20.95
N PRO A 71 -10.87 5.23 20.84
CA PRO A 71 -9.47 4.84 20.92
C PRO A 71 -9.02 4.25 22.26
N GLY A 72 -9.89 4.19 23.27
CA GLY A 72 -9.57 3.66 24.59
C GLY A 72 -8.71 4.62 25.46
N ALA A 73 -8.64 4.34 26.76
CA ALA A 73 -8.05 5.25 27.73
C ALA A 73 -6.54 5.43 27.59
N ARG A 74 -5.82 4.39 27.14
CA ARG A 74 -4.35 4.44 26.98
C ARG A 74 -3.93 5.29 25.78
N VAL A 75 -4.61 5.13 24.65
CA VAL A 75 -4.35 5.93 23.44
C VAL A 75 -4.66 7.39 23.72
N ARG A 76 -5.79 7.68 24.40
CA ARG A 76 -6.10 9.04 24.83
C ARG A 76 -5.02 9.65 25.71
N LEU A 77 -4.46 8.88 26.64
CA LEU A 77 -3.42 9.40 27.53
C LEU A 77 -2.13 9.73 26.74
N VAL A 78 -1.75 8.90 25.79
CA VAL A 78 -0.58 9.15 24.94
C VAL A 78 -0.82 10.37 24.07
N THR A 79 -1.96 10.44 23.40
CA THR A 79 -2.34 11.58 22.54
C THR A 79 -2.43 12.89 23.35
N GLU A 80 -2.98 12.85 24.59
CA GLU A 80 -3.01 14.02 25.45
C GLU A 80 -1.60 14.47 25.91
N ILE A 81 -0.70 13.52 26.14
CA ILE A 81 0.69 13.83 26.50
C ILE A 81 1.41 14.43 25.28
N GLU A 82 1.23 13.85 24.10
CA GLU A 82 1.81 14.39 22.86
C GLU A 82 1.27 15.77 22.54
N ALA A 83 -0.05 15.97 22.64
CA ALA A 83 -0.68 17.27 22.44
C ALA A 83 -0.15 18.31 23.43
N LYS A 84 0.03 17.94 24.71
CA LYS A 84 0.64 18.82 25.73
C LYS A 84 2.08 19.15 25.42
N LEU A 85 2.87 18.16 25.00
CA LEU A 85 4.28 18.37 24.59
C LEU A 85 4.36 19.26 23.36
N HIS A 86 3.50 19.04 22.37
CA HIS A 86 3.40 19.88 21.17
C HIS A 86 3.02 21.31 21.53
N GLY A 87 2.03 21.49 22.41
CA GLY A 87 1.64 22.80 22.95
C GLY A 87 2.78 23.50 23.70
N ILE A 88 3.60 22.76 24.44
CA ILE A 88 4.78 23.33 25.14
C ILE A 88 5.85 23.76 24.13
N HIS A 89 6.20 22.90 23.16
CA HIS A 89 7.17 23.24 22.12
C HIS A 89 6.72 24.46 21.32
N ARG A 90 5.45 24.57 21.05
CA ARG A 90 4.87 25.69 20.32
C ARG A 90 4.86 26.99 21.11
N ARG A 91 4.58 26.95 22.41
CA ARG A 91 4.71 28.12 23.29
C ARG A 91 6.16 28.62 23.35
N ILE A 92 7.12 27.70 23.29
CA ILE A 92 8.55 28.04 23.21
C ILE A 92 8.86 28.65 21.83
N ALA A 93 8.34 28.09 20.76
CA ALA A 93 8.51 28.61 19.40
C ALA A 93 7.89 30.02 19.24
N ALA A 94 6.66 30.20 19.71
CA ALA A 94 5.97 31.53 19.69
C ALA A 94 6.67 32.59 20.54
N ARG A 95 7.43 32.21 21.57
CA ARG A 95 8.28 33.15 22.29
C ARG A 95 9.53 33.58 21.51
N ARG A 96 9.96 32.74 20.55
CA ARG A 96 11.11 33.02 19.69
C ARG A 96 10.69 33.74 18.40
N ASP A 97 9.47 33.52 17.98
CA ASP A 97 8.88 34.15 16.80
C ASP A 97 7.44 34.63 17.14
N PRO A 98 7.29 35.91 17.49
CA PRO A 98 5.99 36.50 17.86
C PRO A 98 5.01 36.60 16.69
N ASP A 99 5.45 36.46 15.45
CA ASP A 99 4.63 36.53 14.24
C ASP A 99 4.04 35.16 13.84
N LEU A 100 4.31 34.11 14.62
CA LEU A 100 3.68 32.81 14.42
C LEU A 100 2.15 32.94 14.58
N PRO A 101 1.36 32.53 13.58
CA PRO A 101 -0.08 32.68 13.64
C PRO A 101 -0.67 31.90 14.84
N PRO A 102 -1.65 32.46 15.55
CA PRO A 102 -2.38 31.74 16.58
C PRO A 102 -3.08 30.54 15.93
N GLN A 103 -2.97 29.38 16.54
CA GLN A 103 -3.68 28.17 16.12
C GLN A 103 -4.62 27.80 17.26
N ASP A 104 -5.83 27.42 16.91
CA ASP A 104 -6.78 26.90 17.89
C ASP A 104 -6.19 25.67 18.59
N ASP A 105 -6.30 25.65 19.92
CA ASP A 105 -5.80 24.53 20.76
C ASP A 105 -6.62 23.23 20.59
N VAL A 106 -7.59 23.23 19.71
CA VAL A 106 -8.44 22.07 19.40
C VAL A 106 -7.86 21.33 18.21
N VAL A 107 -7.30 20.16 18.45
CA VAL A 107 -6.88 19.23 17.38
C VAL A 107 -8.14 18.71 16.68
N THR A 108 -8.31 19.07 15.43
CA THR A 108 -9.44 18.62 14.60
C THR A 108 -9.13 17.23 14.00
N MET A 109 -10.17 16.57 13.46
CA MET A 109 -9.96 15.33 12.71
C MET A 109 -9.08 15.58 11.48
N ASP A 110 -9.24 16.71 10.81
CA ASP A 110 -8.44 17.08 9.65
C ASP A 110 -6.96 17.25 10.02
N ASP A 111 -6.66 17.83 11.18
CA ASP A 111 -5.28 17.94 11.67
C ASP A 111 -4.65 16.56 11.89
N LEU A 112 -5.39 15.64 12.51
CA LEU A 112 -4.94 14.26 12.75
C LEU A 112 -4.74 13.51 11.43
N MET A 113 -5.67 13.66 10.48
CA MET A 113 -5.56 13.06 9.16
C MET A 113 -4.35 13.59 8.39
N ASN A 114 -4.11 14.90 8.44
CA ASN A 114 -2.97 15.53 7.78
C ASN A 114 -1.64 15.10 8.40
N ASP A 115 -1.57 15.00 9.72
CA ASP A 115 -0.39 14.49 10.43
C ASP A 115 -0.11 13.03 10.05
N THR A 116 -1.15 12.20 9.98
CA THR A 116 -1.01 10.79 9.56
C THR A 116 -0.59 10.68 8.10
N ARG A 117 -1.17 11.47 7.19
CA ARG A 117 -0.72 11.52 5.78
C ARG A 117 0.74 11.90 5.67
N GLN A 118 1.20 12.85 6.48
CA GLN A 118 2.61 13.23 6.49
C GLN A 118 3.50 12.09 6.99
N LYS A 119 3.11 11.40 8.05
CA LYS A 119 3.84 10.22 8.57
C LYS A 119 3.92 9.10 7.53
N VAL A 120 2.83 8.81 6.82
CA VAL A 120 2.81 7.84 5.72
C VAL A 120 3.73 8.28 4.58
N ARG A 121 3.66 9.54 4.19
CA ARG A 121 4.55 10.12 3.16
C ARG A 121 6.03 10.02 3.55
N ASP A 122 6.36 10.30 4.80
CA ASP A 122 7.73 10.21 5.30
C ASP A 122 8.23 8.75 5.29
N THR A 123 7.37 7.80 5.67
CA THR A 123 7.65 6.36 5.59
C THR A 123 7.94 5.94 4.15
N PHE A 124 7.07 6.32 3.21
CA PHE A 124 7.25 6.03 1.78
C PHE A 124 8.52 6.67 1.23
N SER A 125 8.77 7.94 1.55
CA SER A 125 9.98 8.65 1.14
C SER A 125 11.25 7.92 1.57
N ALA A 126 11.26 7.36 2.77
CA ALA A 126 12.43 6.69 3.30
C ALA A 126 12.73 5.36 2.59
N PHE A 127 11.75 4.45 2.46
CA PHE A 127 12.02 3.15 1.83
C PHE A 127 12.04 3.21 0.29
N LEU A 128 11.36 4.18 -0.34
CA LEU A 128 11.46 4.40 -1.78
C LEU A 128 12.75 5.09 -2.20
N GLY A 129 13.45 5.74 -1.29
CA GLY A 129 14.68 6.47 -1.59
C GLY A 129 15.69 5.66 -2.42
N PRO A 130 16.06 4.43 -2.06
CA PRO A 130 16.94 3.59 -2.85
C PRO A 130 16.41 3.26 -4.25
N VAL A 131 15.09 3.03 -4.40
CA VAL A 131 14.43 2.73 -5.69
C VAL A 131 14.52 3.94 -6.62
N ILE A 132 14.16 5.10 -6.10
CA ILE A 132 14.20 6.38 -6.83
C ILE A 132 15.63 6.74 -7.24
N ASN A 133 16.59 6.58 -6.33
CA ASN A 133 18.00 6.86 -6.60
C ASN A 133 18.58 5.94 -7.68
N ALA A 134 18.10 4.69 -7.75
CA ALA A 134 18.46 3.75 -8.81
C ALA A 134 17.76 4.03 -10.14
N GLY A 135 16.76 4.92 -10.17
CA GLY A 135 15.97 5.23 -11.36
C GLY A 135 15.06 4.09 -11.82
N VAL A 136 14.76 3.14 -10.93
CA VAL A 136 13.92 1.98 -11.25
C VAL A 136 12.44 2.34 -11.03
N PRO A 137 11.54 2.04 -11.99
CA PRO A 137 10.11 2.20 -11.77
C PRO A 137 9.61 1.24 -10.72
N PHE A 138 8.54 1.62 -10.04
CA PHE A 138 7.90 0.77 -9.04
C PHE A 138 6.38 0.82 -9.11
N ALA A 139 5.76 -0.21 -8.57
CA ALA A 139 4.32 -0.33 -8.40
C ALA A 139 4.02 -0.93 -7.02
N ALA A 140 2.88 -0.60 -6.42
CA ALA A 140 2.49 -1.07 -5.10
C ALA A 140 1.06 -1.58 -5.07
N THR A 141 0.84 -2.66 -4.32
CA THR A 141 -0.49 -3.10 -3.84
C THR A 141 -0.45 -3.19 -2.32
N TYR A 142 -1.56 -3.54 -1.69
CA TYR A 142 -1.77 -3.42 -0.25
C TYR A 142 -1.86 -4.76 0.44
N GLY A 143 -1.33 -4.81 1.67
CA GLY A 143 -1.55 -5.88 2.62
C GLY A 143 -2.48 -5.42 3.75
N ASN A 144 -2.80 -6.34 4.65
CA ASN A 144 -3.75 -6.09 5.72
C ASN A 144 -3.29 -5.01 6.73
N HIS A 145 -1.99 -4.86 6.94
CA HIS A 145 -1.49 -3.85 7.85
C HIS A 145 -1.50 -2.43 7.27
N ASP A 146 -1.47 -2.28 5.95
CA ASP A 146 -1.54 -0.97 5.31
C ASP A 146 -2.87 -0.24 5.58
N PHE A 147 -3.95 -0.98 5.83
CA PHE A 147 -5.26 -0.41 6.18
C PHE A 147 -5.32 0.16 7.60
N GLN A 148 -4.44 -0.27 8.49
CA GLN A 148 -4.47 0.09 9.90
C GLN A 148 -3.88 1.47 10.23
N CYS A 149 -3.23 2.14 9.29
CA CYS A 149 -2.68 3.48 9.51
C CYS A 149 -3.75 4.60 9.48
N GLY A 150 -4.99 4.29 9.08
CA GLY A 150 -6.08 5.26 8.95
C GLY A 150 -6.10 6.03 7.63
N ILE A 151 -5.10 5.86 6.79
CA ILE A 151 -5.08 6.35 5.40
C ILE A 151 -5.42 5.16 4.51
N LEU A 152 -6.51 5.26 3.75
CA LEU A 152 -7.01 4.17 2.93
C LEU A 152 -6.21 4.02 1.62
N PRO A 153 -6.32 2.88 0.92
CA PRO A 153 -5.56 2.61 -0.29
C PRO A 153 -5.66 3.66 -1.39
N ASP A 154 -6.80 4.30 -1.57
CA ASP A 154 -6.97 5.40 -2.51
C ASP A 154 -6.09 6.60 -2.18
N GLU A 155 -6.07 7.01 -0.92
CA GLU A 155 -5.21 8.09 -0.43
C GLU A 155 -3.73 7.67 -0.43
N GLN A 156 -3.43 6.39 -0.16
CA GLN A 156 -2.05 5.88 -0.24
C GLN A 156 -1.54 5.85 -1.68
N ASP A 157 -2.39 5.50 -2.65
CA ASP A 157 -2.06 5.60 -4.08
C ASP A 157 -1.75 7.04 -4.49
N ASP A 158 -2.52 8.02 -3.97
CA ASP A 158 -2.22 9.45 -4.19
C ASP A 158 -0.84 9.82 -3.67
N ILE A 159 -0.47 9.33 -2.50
CA ILE A 159 0.86 9.57 -1.91
C ILE A 159 1.95 8.86 -2.73
N TYR A 160 1.75 7.59 -3.16
CA TYR A 160 2.72 6.89 -3.99
C TYR A 160 2.99 7.62 -5.31
N ARG A 161 1.96 8.18 -5.94
CA ARG A 161 2.08 8.94 -7.19
C ARG A 161 2.86 10.26 -7.05
N GLU A 162 3.06 10.76 -5.84
CA GLU A 162 3.95 11.91 -5.60
C GLU A 162 5.44 11.56 -5.87
N PHE A 163 5.80 10.25 -5.86
CA PHE A 163 7.18 9.81 -6.00
C PHE A 163 7.54 9.46 -7.44
N PRO A 164 8.73 9.92 -7.93
CA PRO A 164 9.18 9.61 -9.28
C PRO A 164 9.30 8.10 -9.53
N GLY A 165 8.80 7.65 -10.66
CA GLY A 165 8.86 6.24 -11.05
C GLY A 165 7.68 5.40 -10.60
N CYS A 166 6.72 5.96 -9.85
CA CYS A 166 5.48 5.28 -9.51
C CYS A 166 4.66 4.95 -10.78
N LEU A 167 4.16 3.71 -10.86
CA LEU A 167 3.33 3.23 -11.95
C LEU A 167 1.89 2.94 -11.51
N ASN A 168 1.53 3.21 -10.26
CA ASN A 168 0.14 3.08 -9.82
C ASN A 168 -0.73 4.05 -10.62
N PRO A 169 -1.74 3.56 -11.35
CA PRO A 169 -2.62 4.42 -12.14
C PRO A 169 -3.55 5.22 -11.23
N GLU A 170 -4.09 6.31 -11.74
CA GLU A 170 -5.24 6.95 -11.12
C GLU A 170 -6.43 5.98 -11.23
N ALA A 171 -7.05 5.67 -10.11
CA ALA A 171 -8.31 4.94 -10.08
C ALA A 171 -9.42 5.91 -10.50
N ASP A 172 -9.67 6.01 -11.79
CA ASP A 172 -10.73 6.87 -12.30
C ASP A 172 -12.06 6.15 -12.18
N ALA A 173 -12.89 6.60 -11.27
CA ALA A 173 -14.22 6.09 -11.01
C ALA A 173 -15.23 6.35 -12.16
N ALA A 174 -14.87 7.09 -13.20
CA ALA A 174 -15.81 7.59 -14.21
C ALA A 174 -15.57 7.09 -15.65
N GLY A 175 -14.82 6.03 -15.83
CA GLY A 175 -14.51 5.48 -17.16
C GLY A 175 -13.03 5.17 -17.31
N GLY A 176 -12.43 4.78 -16.21
CA GLY A 176 -11.03 4.51 -16.03
C GLY A 176 -10.41 3.54 -17.01
N SER A 177 -9.12 3.43 -16.95
CA SER A 177 -8.36 2.49 -17.77
C SER A 177 -8.90 1.08 -17.57
N PRO A 178 -9.18 0.32 -18.66
CA PRO A 178 -9.55 -1.09 -18.50
C PRO A 178 -8.46 -1.93 -17.83
N LEU A 179 -7.29 -1.34 -17.62
CA LEU A 179 -6.16 -1.95 -16.92
C LEU A 179 -6.12 -1.63 -15.42
N ALA A 180 -7.07 -0.90 -14.88
CA ALA A 180 -7.15 -0.61 -13.44
C ALA A 180 -8.61 -0.59 -12.99
N ILE A 181 -8.92 -1.15 -11.82
CA ILE A 181 -10.28 -1.23 -11.30
C ILE A 181 -10.46 -0.58 -9.94
N GLU A 182 -9.47 -0.72 -9.08
CA GLU A 182 -9.48 -0.18 -7.73
C GLU A 182 -8.03 0.11 -7.27
N PRO A 183 -7.83 0.90 -6.21
CA PRO A 183 -6.50 1.13 -5.66
C PRO A 183 -5.76 -0.17 -5.34
N GLY A 184 -4.54 -0.30 -5.86
CA GLY A 184 -3.73 -1.51 -5.73
C GLY A 184 -4.15 -2.68 -6.62
N THR A 185 -5.22 -2.57 -7.46
CA THR A 185 -5.63 -3.60 -8.43
C THR A 185 -5.56 -3.06 -9.84
N PHE A 186 -4.49 -3.41 -10.56
CA PHE A 186 -4.21 -2.94 -11.91
C PHE A 186 -3.21 -3.83 -12.65
N ALA A 187 -3.10 -3.64 -13.96
CA ALA A 187 -2.17 -4.34 -14.83
C ALA A 187 -1.21 -3.37 -15.52
N LEU A 188 0.05 -3.76 -15.58
CA LEU A 188 1.10 -3.07 -16.30
C LEU A 188 1.52 -3.90 -17.52
N PRO A 189 1.36 -3.39 -18.74
CA PRO A 189 1.84 -4.06 -19.93
C PRO A 189 3.37 -3.96 -20.04
N VAL A 190 4.02 -5.09 -20.28
CA VAL A 190 5.45 -5.16 -20.63
C VAL A 190 5.56 -5.48 -22.10
N LEU A 191 6.17 -4.59 -22.86
CA LEU A 191 6.29 -4.69 -24.31
C LEU A 191 7.42 -5.65 -24.73
N SER A 192 7.32 -6.17 -25.93
CA SER A 192 8.35 -7.02 -26.52
C SER A 192 9.65 -6.26 -26.78
N SER A 193 10.78 -7.00 -26.89
CA SER A 193 12.11 -6.44 -27.09
C SER A 193 12.35 -5.86 -28.48
N ASP A 194 11.51 -6.20 -29.45
CA ASP A 194 11.67 -5.82 -30.87
C ASP A 194 11.37 -4.36 -31.19
N GLY A 195 11.07 -3.55 -30.18
CA GLY A 195 10.72 -2.15 -30.33
C GLY A 195 9.26 -1.88 -30.73
N SER A 196 8.45 -2.91 -30.97
CA SER A 196 7.01 -2.77 -31.26
C SER A 196 6.22 -2.44 -30.01
N GLU A 197 4.91 -2.13 -30.20
CA GLU A 197 3.95 -1.93 -29.10
C GLU A 197 3.26 -3.24 -28.69
N HIS A 198 3.75 -4.39 -29.17
CA HIS A 198 3.22 -5.70 -28.81
C HIS A 198 3.45 -5.97 -27.31
N VAL A 199 2.38 -6.29 -26.58
CA VAL A 199 2.43 -6.64 -25.16
C VAL A 199 2.86 -8.09 -25.02
N ALA A 200 4.09 -8.31 -24.56
CA ALA A 200 4.66 -9.64 -24.39
C ALA A 200 4.28 -10.28 -23.05
N MET A 201 4.02 -9.45 -22.00
CA MET A 201 3.63 -9.94 -20.68
C MET A 201 2.77 -8.88 -19.95
N GLY A 202 1.83 -9.35 -19.13
CA GLY A 202 1.12 -8.54 -18.17
C GLY A 202 1.69 -8.73 -16.76
N VAL A 203 2.02 -7.63 -16.08
CA VAL A 203 2.29 -7.63 -14.64
C VAL A 203 1.04 -7.13 -13.94
N MET A 204 0.38 -7.98 -13.16
CA MET A 204 -0.87 -7.69 -12.48
C MET A 204 -0.62 -7.55 -10.98
N LEU A 205 -1.13 -6.50 -10.39
CA LEU A 205 -1.19 -6.33 -8.95
C LEU A 205 -2.65 -6.45 -8.52
N VAL A 206 -2.88 -7.12 -7.40
CA VAL A 206 -4.23 -7.34 -6.85
C VAL A 206 -4.22 -7.01 -5.38
N ASN A 207 -5.08 -6.07 -4.99
CA ASN A 207 -5.34 -5.78 -3.60
C ASN A 207 -6.13 -6.94 -2.97
N SER A 208 -5.54 -7.62 -2.01
CA SER A 208 -6.15 -8.75 -1.32
C SER A 208 -7.00 -8.34 -0.10
N GLY A 209 -7.19 -7.05 0.10
CA GLY A 209 -8.04 -6.53 1.17
C GLY A 209 -7.39 -6.53 2.55
N ASP A 210 -8.19 -6.10 3.52
CA ASP A 210 -7.90 -6.09 4.95
C ASP A 210 -8.16 -7.48 5.55
N TYR A 211 -8.41 -7.57 6.84
CA TYR A 211 -8.92 -8.79 7.49
C TYR A 211 -10.40 -8.99 7.24
N ALA A 212 -10.86 -10.25 7.27
CA ALA A 212 -12.26 -10.59 7.14
C ALA A 212 -13.03 -10.30 8.44
N GLY A 213 -14.18 -9.64 8.34
CA GLY A 213 -15.14 -9.51 9.43
C GLY A 213 -15.95 -10.81 9.64
N LYS A 214 -16.55 -10.98 10.83
CA LYS A 214 -17.46 -12.10 11.08
C LYS A 214 -18.75 -11.94 10.27
N PRO A 215 -19.27 -13.01 9.66
CA PRO A 215 -20.50 -12.97 8.88
C PRO A 215 -21.74 -12.52 9.66
N GLU A 216 -21.72 -12.65 10.98
CA GLU A 216 -22.83 -12.33 11.88
C GLU A 216 -22.93 -10.82 12.18
N GLU A 217 -21.90 -10.07 11.93
CA GLU A 217 -21.87 -8.60 12.06
C GLU A 217 -22.14 -7.96 10.69
N ASN A 218 -23.35 -8.19 10.18
CA ASN A 218 -23.79 -7.84 8.82
C ASN A 218 -23.65 -6.38 8.37
N ASP A 219 -23.21 -5.46 9.22
CA ASP A 219 -23.02 -4.05 8.88
C ASP A 219 -21.57 -3.57 8.98
N ALA A 220 -20.65 -4.41 9.46
CA ALA A 220 -19.24 -4.03 9.53
C ALA A 220 -18.50 -4.57 8.31
N GLN A 221 -18.32 -3.73 7.32
CA GLN A 221 -17.49 -4.00 6.14
C GLN A 221 -16.03 -4.33 6.50
N TYR A 222 -15.64 -4.10 7.74
CA TYR A 222 -14.30 -4.29 8.28
C TYR A 222 -14.34 -4.93 9.66
N PRO A 223 -13.34 -5.72 10.05
CA PRO A 223 -13.22 -6.30 11.38
C PRO A 223 -13.11 -5.22 12.45
N ARG A 224 -13.48 -5.57 13.67
CA ARG A 224 -13.35 -4.68 14.81
C ARG A 224 -11.93 -4.68 15.34
N TYR A 225 -11.35 -3.50 15.43
CA TYR A 225 -10.03 -3.30 16.02
C TYR A 225 -10.16 -2.75 17.45
N VAL A 226 -9.25 -3.14 18.32
CA VAL A 226 -9.12 -2.62 19.68
C VAL A 226 -7.69 -2.13 19.90
N ALA A 227 -7.56 -1.00 20.61
CA ALA A 227 -6.26 -0.49 21.00
C ALA A 227 -5.61 -1.40 22.05
N HIS A 228 -4.41 -1.86 21.77
CA HIS A 228 -3.59 -2.69 22.63
C HIS A 228 -2.27 -2.01 22.99
N SER A 229 -1.56 -2.52 24.01
CA SER A 229 -0.26 -1.94 24.44
C SER A 229 0.84 -2.03 23.37
N ARG A 230 0.67 -2.89 22.37
CA ARG A 230 1.59 -3.06 21.23
C ARG A 230 1.07 -2.47 19.92
N GLY A 231 -0.06 -1.74 19.94
CA GLY A 231 -0.71 -1.21 18.77
C GLY A 231 -2.17 -1.62 18.66
N LEU A 232 -2.66 -1.78 17.44
CA LEU A 232 -4.00 -2.31 17.18
C LEU A 232 -4.01 -3.83 17.19
N ASP A 233 -5.06 -4.39 17.75
CA ASP A 233 -5.31 -5.83 17.74
C ASP A 233 -6.74 -6.11 17.23
N LEU A 234 -6.94 -7.30 16.66
CA LEU A 234 -8.23 -7.70 16.15
C LEU A 234 -9.09 -8.32 17.25
N ALA A 235 -10.27 -7.75 17.50
CA ALA A 235 -11.19 -8.31 18.48
C ALA A 235 -11.89 -9.55 17.96
N ASP A 236 -12.31 -9.49 16.69
CA ASP A 236 -13.20 -10.49 16.10
C ASP A 236 -12.95 -10.61 14.59
N SER A 237 -11.90 -11.29 14.18
CA SER A 237 -11.65 -11.60 12.77
C SER A 237 -11.81 -13.09 12.50
N ASP A 238 -12.43 -13.45 11.38
CA ASP A 238 -12.51 -14.83 10.88
C ASP A 238 -11.33 -15.17 9.94
N GLY A 239 -10.31 -14.32 9.87
CA GLY A 239 -9.13 -14.53 9.05
C GLY A 239 -8.77 -13.34 8.19
N TYR A 240 -8.02 -13.58 7.15
CA TYR A 240 -7.57 -12.57 6.21
C TYR A 240 -8.66 -12.22 5.18
N GLY A 241 -8.56 -11.02 4.60
CA GLY A 241 -9.37 -10.60 3.48
C GLY A 241 -9.08 -11.38 2.20
N THR A 242 -9.87 -11.07 1.18
CA THR A 242 -9.71 -11.63 -0.17
C THR A 242 -9.88 -10.50 -1.18
N PRO A 243 -9.39 -10.65 -2.42
CA PRO A 243 -9.73 -9.73 -3.49
C PRO A 243 -11.24 -9.56 -3.63
N SER A 244 -11.68 -8.38 -4.04
CA SER A 244 -13.10 -8.12 -4.31
C SER A 244 -13.64 -9.02 -5.43
N ALA A 245 -14.95 -9.26 -5.44
CA ALA A 245 -15.58 -10.02 -6.51
C ALA A 245 -15.37 -9.35 -7.89
N GLU A 246 -15.35 -8.03 -7.90
CA GLU A 246 -15.06 -7.20 -9.06
C GLU A 246 -13.62 -7.39 -9.53
N ALA A 247 -12.64 -7.42 -8.61
CA ALA A 247 -11.24 -7.69 -8.92
C ALA A 247 -11.03 -9.08 -9.53
N ILE A 248 -11.71 -10.10 -8.99
CA ILE A 248 -11.67 -11.47 -9.52
C ILE A 248 -12.24 -11.52 -10.93
N ALA A 249 -13.38 -10.89 -11.18
CA ALA A 249 -13.97 -10.80 -12.50
C ALA A 249 -13.06 -10.06 -13.49
N TRP A 250 -12.50 -8.95 -13.05
CA TRP A 250 -11.58 -8.13 -13.83
C TRP A 250 -10.32 -8.88 -14.26
N LEU A 251 -9.77 -9.77 -13.44
CA LEU A 251 -8.60 -10.58 -13.81
C LEU A 251 -8.82 -11.38 -15.11
N GLY A 252 -10.04 -11.90 -15.33
CA GLY A 252 -10.39 -12.56 -16.57
C GLY A 252 -10.54 -11.60 -17.76
N ASP A 253 -11.02 -10.40 -17.51
CA ASP A 253 -11.25 -9.38 -18.53
C ASP A 253 -9.98 -8.65 -18.95
N VAL A 254 -9.09 -8.36 -18.00
CA VAL A 254 -7.84 -7.64 -18.28
C VAL A 254 -6.90 -8.42 -19.20
N GLN A 255 -6.84 -9.74 -19.06
CA GLN A 255 -6.03 -10.58 -19.97
C GLN A 255 -6.55 -10.50 -21.40
N ARG A 256 -7.87 -10.47 -21.58
CA ARG A 256 -8.51 -10.28 -22.89
C ARG A 256 -8.20 -8.89 -23.45
N THR A 257 -8.29 -7.87 -22.60
CA THR A 257 -7.94 -6.49 -22.98
C THR A 257 -6.50 -6.37 -23.47
N LEU A 258 -5.56 -7.05 -22.80
CA LEU A 258 -4.16 -7.08 -23.23
C LEU A 258 -3.98 -7.81 -24.57
N ALA A 259 -4.69 -8.92 -24.78
CA ALA A 259 -4.68 -9.66 -26.06
C ALA A 259 -5.28 -8.83 -27.21
N GLU A 260 -6.37 -8.13 -26.96
CA GLU A 260 -6.99 -7.24 -27.96
C GLU A 260 -6.07 -6.11 -28.40
N ARG A 261 -5.20 -5.61 -27.50
CA ARG A 261 -4.18 -4.60 -27.86
C ARG A 261 -3.17 -5.12 -28.86
N ASN A 262 -2.85 -6.41 -28.83
CA ASN A 262 -1.95 -7.04 -29.81
C ASN A 262 -2.62 -7.26 -31.16
N GLY A 263 -3.93 -7.47 -31.17
CA GLY A 263 -4.72 -7.71 -32.39
C GLY A 263 -4.46 -9.07 -33.07
N ASP A 264 -3.76 -9.97 -32.41
CA ASP A 264 -3.43 -11.32 -32.91
C ASP A 264 -4.35 -12.41 -32.34
N GLY A 265 -5.14 -12.09 -31.30
CA GLY A 265 -6.07 -13.01 -30.64
C GLY A 265 -5.39 -14.02 -29.69
N GLU A 266 -4.08 -13.89 -29.49
CA GLU A 266 -3.33 -14.77 -28.59
C GLU A 266 -3.39 -14.26 -27.15
N PRO A 267 -3.52 -15.16 -26.13
CA PRO A 267 -3.49 -14.75 -24.73
C PRO A 267 -2.12 -14.17 -24.35
N VAL A 268 -2.13 -13.04 -23.66
CA VAL A 268 -0.90 -12.45 -23.14
C VAL A 268 -0.50 -13.18 -21.84
N PRO A 269 0.70 -13.77 -21.76
CA PRO A 269 1.22 -14.33 -20.51
C PRO A 269 1.22 -13.28 -19.41
N SER A 270 0.89 -13.68 -18.18
CA SER A 270 0.78 -12.73 -17.07
C SER A 270 1.36 -13.32 -15.80
N ILE A 271 1.88 -12.46 -14.94
CA ILE A 271 2.25 -12.75 -13.56
C ILE A 271 1.42 -11.87 -12.63
N THR A 272 0.84 -12.47 -11.60
CA THR A 272 0.01 -11.76 -10.63
C THR A 272 0.72 -11.68 -9.28
N PHE A 273 0.70 -10.51 -8.68
CA PHE A 273 1.22 -10.22 -7.36
C PHE A 273 0.08 -9.81 -6.43
N GLN A 274 -0.01 -10.43 -5.29
CA GLN A 274 -0.92 -10.09 -4.20
C GLN A 274 -0.29 -10.37 -2.84
N HIS A 275 -0.82 -9.78 -1.77
CA HIS A 275 -0.27 -9.97 -0.44
C HIS A 275 -0.76 -11.26 0.21
N ILE A 276 -2.06 -11.40 0.38
CA ILE A 276 -2.67 -12.56 1.04
C ILE A 276 -2.85 -13.69 0.02
N PRO A 277 -2.21 -14.86 0.19
CA PRO A 277 -2.39 -15.95 -0.74
C PRO A 277 -3.81 -16.51 -0.67
N PRO A 278 -4.40 -16.94 -1.81
CA PRO A 278 -5.66 -17.67 -1.81
C PRO A 278 -5.59 -18.92 -0.94
N GLN A 279 -6.69 -19.25 -0.27
CA GLN A 279 -6.74 -20.43 0.63
C GLN A 279 -6.42 -21.74 -0.10
N GLU A 280 -6.74 -21.84 -1.36
CA GLU A 280 -6.44 -22.99 -2.23
C GLU A 280 -4.95 -23.32 -2.32
N PHE A 281 -4.06 -22.33 -2.08
CA PHE A 281 -2.62 -22.62 -1.99
C PHE A 281 -2.26 -23.50 -0.80
N TYR A 282 -2.98 -23.41 0.30
CA TYR A 282 -2.78 -24.30 1.45
C TYR A 282 -3.21 -25.74 1.13
N ASP A 283 -4.25 -25.92 0.34
CA ASP A 283 -4.67 -27.23 -0.15
C ASP A 283 -3.61 -27.86 -1.06
N CYS A 284 -2.95 -27.08 -1.90
CA CYS A 284 -1.82 -27.54 -2.71
C CYS A 284 -0.65 -28.00 -1.84
N LEU A 285 -0.33 -27.30 -0.76
CA LEU A 285 0.74 -27.70 0.16
C LEU A 285 0.42 -29.04 0.85
N THR A 286 -0.82 -29.28 1.23
CA THR A 286 -1.26 -30.55 1.83
C THR A 286 -1.25 -31.70 0.83
N CYS A 287 -1.55 -31.43 -0.45
CA CYS A 287 -1.45 -32.44 -1.53
C CYS A 287 -0.01 -32.85 -1.88
N LEU A 288 0.97 -31.98 -1.65
CA LEU A 288 2.38 -32.27 -1.94
C LEU A 288 3.09 -33.06 -0.82
N LEU A 289 2.43 -33.26 0.32
CA LEU A 289 2.97 -33.99 1.46
C LEU A 289 2.50 -35.46 1.52
N TYR A 290 1.76 -35.92 0.55
CA TYR A 290 1.37 -37.31 0.30
C TYR A 290 1.88 -37.75 -1.07
#